data_ec63629eaaeddfc0765bd42e49e7093d
#
_entry.id   ec63629eaaeddfc0765bd42e49e7093d
#
_cell.length_a   1.000
_cell.length_b   1.000
_cell.length_c   1.000
_cell.angle_alpha   90.00
_cell.angle_beta   90.00
_cell.angle_gamma   90.00
#
_symmetry.space_group_name_H-M   'P 1'
#
loop_
_entity.id
_entity.type
_entity.pdbx_description
1 polymer ?
#
loop_
_entity_poly.entity_id
_entity_poly.type
_entity_poly.pdbx_seq_one_letter_code
_entity_poly.pdbx_strand_id
1 'polypeptide(L)'
;MENVITKQIIVNKKKTYWKNVEQIDKKSALIKDIENKEFANQLPVDKILLDQEGLEADNTTRRDFLKYVGFSTTAAALAACEGPVIKSVPYVVQPEQIRPGIANYYATAIADGFDFASILVKTREGRPIKIESNNDASDFCSANARVHASVLSLYDTKRIQTPKVRGQDSSWDELKSEVLLDLNAVSKKQGKVVLLTQTFASPTTNKIIKDLVTKFPNIEHIILDTVPSSYAVESFKDAYGFEGLVDYDFSKSDFIVSVDADFLGDWQGGGYDTKYVSNRVPDRKNRKGRMSKHVQFESNMTLTGANADIRVPATPTEQKKILSYIYSEVKGLNSKIKLSPEQKENAKFAADGIKKFGSKAVIVSGLDDKNVQDLILDLNNHIRSLAIENSARLTRTQSGNEVDVFIKELLDGKISGLITVGLNPVYSLSEGEKIKKAISDLDFSLSFSMKEDETSSVCKYIAAAPHYLESWGDYEFKEGQYFLAQPTIRPLFNTMQFQDFVLSVIGSSKDYYATIKAFWKQNVLNGRSWNKVLHDGFYKKSKKEKLKFNPKK
;
A
#
# COMPACT_ATOMS: atom_id res chain seq x y z
N MET A 1 58.54 31.29 -32.15
CA MET A 1 57.32 30.61 -32.63
C MET A 1 56.72 29.89 -31.44
N GLU A 2 55.85 30.61 -30.72
CA GLU A 2 55.21 30.12 -29.51
C GLU A 2 53.85 29.55 -29.88
N ASN A 3 53.67 28.29 -29.56
CA ASN A 3 52.38 27.62 -29.66
C ASN A 3 51.53 27.94 -28.43
N VAL A 4 50.53 28.79 -28.60
CA VAL A 4 49.49 29.04 -27.61
C VAL A 4 48.49 27.88 -27.63
N ILE A 5 48.52 27.01 -26.61
CA ILE A 5 47.53 25.98 -26.41
C ILE A 5 46.32 26.58 -25.67
N THR A 6 45.25 26.82 -26.43
CA THR A 6 43.96 27.24 -25.88
C THR A 6 43.30 26.05 -25.17
N LYS A 7 43.33 26.03 -23.84
CA LYS A 7 42.52 25.09 -23.04
C LYS A 7 41.05 25.47 -23.17
N GLN A 8 40.27 24.67 -23.91
CA GLN A 8 38.84 24.71 -23.82
C GLN A 8 38.41 24.27 -22.43
N ILE A 9 37.82 25.18 -21.68
CA ILE A 9 37.11 24.85 -20.42
C ILE A 9 35.80 24.15 -20.79
N ILE A 10 35.76 22.83 -20.58
CA ILE A 10 34.51 22.07 -20.67
C ILE A 10 33.67 22.47 -19.47
N VAL A 11 32.71 23.37 -19.68
CA VAL A 11 31.68 23.66 -18.70
C VAL A 11 30.78 22.40 -18.58
N ASN A 12 30.96 21.66 -17.50
CA ASN A 12 30.08 20.58 -17.14
C ASN A 12 28.65 21.14 -16.95
N LYS A 13 27.79 21.03 -17.95
CA LYS A 13 26.36 21.31 -17.80
C LYS A 13 25.84 20.39 -16.72
N LYS A 14 25.48 20.93 -15.55
CA LYS A 14 24.73 20.20 -14.52
C LYS A 14 23.50 19.57 -15.19
N LYS A 15 23.38 18.25 -15.10
CA LYS A 15 22.18 17.55 -15.56
C LYS A 15 21.02 18.01 -14.68
N THR A 16 20.04 18.68 -15.29
CA THR A 16 18.81 19.10 -14.64
C THR A 16 17.79 17.98 -14.79
N TYR A 17 17.25 17.49 -13.68
CA TYR A 17 16.19 16.49 -13.68
C TYR A 17 14.84 17.19 -13.49
N TRP A 18 13.84 16.79 -14.27
CA TRP A 18 12.48 17.32 -14.17
C TRP A 18 11.74 16.66 -13.01
N LYS A 19 11.01 17.44 -12.24
CA LYS A 19 10.16 16.98 -11.14
C LYS A 19 8.68 16.91 -11.52
N ASN A 20 8.25 17.62 -12.58
CA ASN A 20 6.91 17.59 -13.15
C ASN A 20 6.92 17.93 -14.65
N VAL A 21 5.76 17.74 -15.31
CA VAL A 21 5.59 17.96 -16.77
C VAL A 21 5.77 19.43 -17.17
N GLU A 22 5.43 20.37 -16.29
CA GLU A 22 5.52 21.82 -16.55
C GLU A 22 6.97 22.30 -16.65
N GLN A 23 7.92 21.57 -16.09
CA GLN A 23 9.37 21.88 -16.19
C GLN A 23 9.97 21.57 -17.56
N ILE A 24 9.21 20.96 -18.48
CA ILE A 24 9.62 20.74 -19.86
C ILE A 24 9.54 22.06 -20.64
N ASP A 25 8.60 22.95 -20.28
CA ASP A 25 8.44 24.26 -20.92
C ASP A 25 9.28 25.32 -20.20
N LYS A 26 10.52 25.52 -20.68
CA LYS A 26 11.49 26.49 -20.13
C LYS A 26 11.05 27.96 -20.17
N LYS A 27 9.90 28.30 -20.74
CA LYS A 27 9.38 29.67 -20.84
C LYS A 27 8.38 30.03 -19.75
N SER A 28 7.95 29.08 -18.93
CA SER A 28 6.99 29.33 -17.86
C SER A 28 7.59 30.21 -16.76
N ALA A 29 6.88 31.25 -16.33
CA ALA A 29 7.27 32.11 -15.21
C ALA A 29 7.41 31.30 -13.90
N LEU A 30 6.65 30.23 -13.77
CA LEU A 30 6.70 29.29 -12.64
C LEU A 30 8.07 28.58 -12.53
N ILE A 31 8.69 28.25 -13.67
CA ILE A 31 10.01 27.60 -13.69
C ILE A 31 11.11 28.53 -13.21
N LYS A 32 11.06 29.79 -13.65
CA LYS A 32 12.01 30.80 -13.16
C LYS A 32 11.88 31.04 -11.65
N ASP A 33 10.66 30.97 -11.13
CA ASP A 33 10.41 31.14 -9.71
C ASP A 33 10.87 29.91 -8.90
N ILE A 34 10.72 28.71 -9.43
CA ILE A 34 11.21 27.45 -8.81
C ILE A 34 12.74 27.37 -8.87
N GLU A 35 13.37 27.73 -9.97
CA GLU A 35 14.83 27.76 -10.10
C GLU A 35 15.48 28.80 -9.17
N ASN A 36 14.79 29.91 -8.90
CA ASN A 36 15.25 30.95 -7.98
C ASN A 36 14.91 30.67 -6.50
N LYS A 37 13.95 29.74 -6.22
CA LYS A 37 13.49 29.41 -4.87
C LYS A 37 13.73 27.94 -4.50
N GLU A 38 14.74 27.29 -5.06
CA GLU A 38 15.05 25.89 -4.73
C GLU A 38 15.40 25.69 -3.24
N PHE A 39 15.72 26.78 -2.54
CA PHE A 39 15.79 26.87 -1.08
C PHE A 39 14.81 27.97 -0.63
N ALA A 40 13.71 27.58 -0.02
CA ALA A 40 12.61 28.46 0.39
C ALA A 40 12.97 29.51 1.46
N ASN A 41 14.20 29.52 1.96
CA ASN A 41 14.76 30.57 2.81
C ASN A 41 16.16 30.90 2.28
N GLN A 42 16.33 32.13 1.82
CA GLN A 42 17.66 32.67 1.64
C GLN A 42 18.38 32.55 2.99
N LEU A 43 19.46 31.79 3.02
CA LEU A 43 20.36 31.79 4.15
C LEU A 43 20.79 33.24 4.39
N PRO A 44 20.81 33.76 5.65
CA PRO A 44 21.16 35.15 5.94
C PRO A 44 22.61 35.51 5.57
N VAL A 45 23.31 34.61 4.91
CA VAL A 45 24.68 34.79 4.42
C VAL A 45 24.79 35.85 3.29
N ASP A 46 23.72 36.03 2.50
CA ASP A 46 23.72 36.99 1.38
C ASP A 46 23.74 38.45 1.84
N LYS A 47 23.26 38.76 3.04
CA LYS A 47 23.32 40.10 3.61
C LYS A 47 24.70 40.47 4.15
N ILE A 48 25.49 39.49 4.55
CA ILE A 48 26.86 39.71 5.07
C ILE A 48 27.87 39.85 3.92
N LEU A 49 27.54 39.30 2.73
CA LEU A 49 28.40 39.38 1.55
C LEU A 49 28.11 40.61 0.65
N LEU A 50 26.97 41.29 0.85
CA LEU A 50 26.57 42.46 0.08
C LEU A 50 27.07 43.81 0.68
N ASP A 51 27.64 43.80 1.87
CA ASP A 51 28.29 44.97 2.46
C ASP A 51 29.80 45.03 2.10
N GLN A 52 30.16 44.62 0.87
CA GLN A 52 31.54 44.63 0.37
C GLN A 52 31.90 45.88 -0.42
N GLU A 53 31.36 47.04 -0.11
CA GLU A 53 31.93 48.31 -0.63
C GLU A 53 33.17 48.80 0.13
N GLY A 54 33.73 47.97 1.03
CA GLY A 54 34.90 48.36 1.85
C GLY A 54 36.19 47.54 1.68
N LEU A 55 36.26 46.61 0.73
CA LEU A 55 37.42 45.71 0.62
C LEU A 55 38.24 45.85 -0.68
N GLU A 56 38.22 47.01 -1.31
CA GLU A 56 39.26 47.35 -2.29
C GLU A 56 40.36 48.16 -1.60
N ALA A 57 41.53 47.54 -1.55
CA ALA A 57 42.81 48.05 -1.08
C ALA A 57 43.13 47.90 0.42
N ASP A 58 43.68 46.76 0.81
CA ASP A 58 44.98 46.74 1.46
C ASP A 58 45.52 45.31 1.61
N ASN A 59 46.85 45.16 1.63
CA ASN A 59 47.59 43.93 1.75
C ASN A 59 47.20 43.11 2.99
N THR A 60 46.22 42.26 2.87
CA THR A 60 45.84 41.30 3.92
C THR A 60 46.90 40.21 4.03
N THR A 61 47.55 40.14 5.20
CA THR A 61 48.52 39.09 5.48
C THR A 61 47.84 37.71 5.56
N ARG A 62 48.55 36.62 5.22
CA ARG A 62 48.07 35.24 5.36
C ARG A 62 47.46 34.95 6.74
N ARG A 63 47.91 35.64 7.77
CA ARG A 63 47.46 35.51 9.15
C ARG A 63 46.05 36.10 9.36
N ASP A 64 45.77 37.21 8.69
CA ASP A 64 44.46 37.88 8.79
C ASP A 64 43.42 37.13 7.96
N PHE A 65 43.82 36.59 6.80
CA PHE A 65 42.97 35.68 6.03
C PHE A 65 42.58 34.40 6.82
N LEU A 66 43.56 33.79 7.54
CA LEU A 66 43.28 32.60 8.38
C LEU A 66 42.43 32.95 9.60
N LYS A 67 42.52 34.14 10.17
CA LYS A 67 41.60 34.60 11.21
C LYS A 67 40.21 34.79 10.66
N TYR A 68 40.03 35.38 9.47
CA TYR A 68 38.75 35.57 8.81
C TYR A 68 38.10 34.24 8.45
N VAL A 69 38.84 33.31 7.87
CA VAL A 69 38.32 31.96 7.56
C VAL A 69 38.01 31.19 8.83
N GLY A 70 38.84 31.28 9.88
CA GLY A 70 38.56 30.64 11.17
C GLY A 70 37.31 31.20 11.86
N PHE A 71 37.13 32.53 11.82
CA PHE A 71 35.90 33.15 12.37
C PHE A 71 34.66 32.84 11.54
N SER A 72 34.74 32.86 10.22
CA SER A 72 33.61 32.56 9.35
C SER A 72 33.20 31.09 9.42
N THR A 73 34.10 30.14 9.52
CA THR A 73 33.79 28.72 9.71
C THR A 73 33.25 28.44 11.10
N THR A 74 33.74 29.15 12.14
CA THR A 74 33.16 29.03 13.50
C THR A 74 31.79 29.68 13.58
N ALA A 75 31.56 30.83 12.95
CA ALA A 75 30.25 31.48 12.87
C ALA A 75 29.26 30.66 12.02
N ALA A 76 29.70 30.05 10.90
CA ALA A 76 28.88 29.13 10.11
C ALA A 76 28.55 27.83 10.85
N ALA A 77 29.50 27.32 11.65
CA ALA A 77 29.25 26.15 12.50
C ALA A 77 28.27 26.47 13.65
N LEU A 78 28.35 27.67 14.22
CA LEU A 78 27.40 28.13 15.24
C LEU A 78 26.04 28.49 14.65
N ALA A 79 25.96 29.05 13.44
CA ALA A 79 24.70 29.30 12.74
C ALA A 79 24.05 28.00 12.19
N ALA A 80 24.88 27.03 11.82
CA ALA A 80 24.38 25.71 11.44
C ALA A 80 23.87 24.88 12.66
N CYS A 81 24.23 25.28 13.89
CA CYS A 81 23.71 24.71 15.12
C CYS A 81 22.38 25.31 15.59
N GLU A 82 21.93 26.43 15.02
CA GLU A 82 20.55 26.90 15.17
C GLU A 82 19.65 26.15 14.18
N GLY A 83 19.56 24.82 14.33
CA GLY A 83 18.36 24.10 13.90
C GLY A 83 17.13 24.78 14.50
N PRO A 84 15.94 24.68 13.87
CA PRO A 84 14.74 25.27 14.42
C PRO A 84 14.68 24.90 15.90
N VAL A 85 14.63 25.91 16.78
CA VAL A 85 14.49 25.70 18.22
C VAL A 85 13.15 25.03 18.42
N ILE A 86 13.15 23.72 18.29
CA ILE A 86 12.03 22.89 18.73
C ILE A 86 12.06 23.07 20.23
N LYS A 87 11.14 23.91 20.72
CA LYS A 87 10.88 24.00 22.16
C LYS A 87 10.44 22.62 22.61
N SER A 88 11.40 21.78 22.98
CA SER A 88 11.08 20.54 23.65
C SER A 88 10.52 20.91 25.00
N VAL A 89 9.25 20.62 25.24
CA VAL A 89 8.66 20.66 26.59
C VAL A 89 9.34 19.53 27.34
N PRO A 90 10.19 19.81 28.36
CA PRO A 90 10.80 18.75 29.15
C PRO A 90 9.68 17.96 29.83
N TYR A 91 9.80 16.63 29.86
CA TYR A 91 8.88 15.81 30.62
C TYR A 91 8.99 16.23 32.09
N VAL A 92 7.90 16.72 32.67
CA VAL A 92 7.82 17.02 34.11
C VAL A 92 7.96 15.73 34.93
N VAL A 93 7.49 14.60 34.36
CA VAL A 93 7.71 13.25 34.88
C VAL A 93 8.15 12.39 33.70
N GLN A 94 9.41 11.91 33.72
CA GLN A 94 9.92 10.99 32.70
C GLN A 94 9.24 9.63 32.86
N PRO A 95 8.53 9.11 31.84
CA PRO A 95 8.01 7.74 31.88
C PRO A 95 9.16 6.75 32.08
N GLU A 96 9.00 5.78 32.99
CA GLU A 96 10.04 4.79 33.34
C GLU A 96 10.62 4.04 32.11
N GLN A 97 9.82 3.93 31.06
CA GLN A 97 10.17 3.19 29.84
C GLN A 97 10.85 4.05 28.75
N ILE A 98 10.90 5.38 28.91
CA ILE A 98 11.50 6.28 27.93
C ILE A 98 12.82 6.81 28.48
N ARG A 99 13.93 6.37 27.84
CA ARG A 99 15.27 6.91 28.12
C ARG A 99 15.68 7.80 26.97
N PRO A 100 16.08 9.07 27.22
CA PRO A 100 16.55 9.97 26.17
C PRO A 100 17.69 9.33 25.38
N GLY A 101 17.63 9.43 24.05
CA GLY A 101 18.63 8.87 23.15
C GLY A 101 18.52 7.37 22.86
N ILE A 102 17.70 6.62 23.61
CA ILE A 102 17.45 5.17 23.35
C ILE A 102 16.13 5.01 22.61
N ALA A 103 16.18 4.26 21.52
CA ALA A 103 14.98 3.97 20.72
C ALA A 103 14.19 2.79 21.31
N ASN A 104 12.86 2.90 21.29
CA ASN A 104 11.95 1.79 21.54
C ASN A 104 11.40 1.27 20.22
N TYR A 105 11.10 -0.02 20.15
CA TYR A 105 10.53 -0.68 18.98
C TYR A 105 9.18 -1.28 19.33
N TYR A 106 8.19 -1.03 18.49
CA TYR A 106 6.84 -1.56 18.63
C TYR A 106 6.50 -2.40 17.40
N ALA A 107 6.11 -3.66 17.62
CA ALA A 107 5.60 -4.49 16.55
C ALA A 107 4.17 -4.04 16.20
N THR A 108 3.92 -3.81 14.92
CA THR A 108 2.60 -3.45 14.40
C THR A 108 2.42 -3.99 13.00
N ALA A 109 1.31 -3.70 12.35
CA ALA A 109 1.07 -4.10 10.97
C ALA A 109 0.43 -2.95 10.19
N ILE A 110 0.68 -2.91 8.89
CA ILE A 110 0.05 -2.00 7.93
C ILE A 110 -0.81 -2.79 6.94
N ALA A 111 -1.99 -2.24 6.64
CA ALA A 111 -2.88 -2.67 5.56
C ALA A 111 -3.57 -1.41 5.02
N ASP A 112 -3.12 -0.91 3.88
CA ASP A 112 -3.60 0.34 3.28
C ASP A 112 -4.17 0.17 1.87
N GLY A 113 -4.48 -1.05 1.48
CA GLY A 113 -4.98 -1.40 0.15
C GLY A 113 -3.89 -1.69 -0.88
N PHE A 114 -2.68 -1.18 -0.71
CA PHE A 114 -1.51 -1.50 -1.54
C PHE A 114 -0.57 -2.47 -0.84
N ASP A 115 -0.26 -2.19 0.41
CA ASP A 115 0.79 -2.81 1.18
C ASP A 115 0.23 -3.51 2.40
N PHE A 116 0.67 -4.74 2.60
CA PHE A 116 0.31 -5.59 3.71
C PHE A 116 1.59 -6.12 4.34
N ALA A 117 1.95 -5.60 5.51
CA ALA A 117 3.21 -5.96 6.15
C ALA A 117 3.13 -5.96 7.68
N SER A 118 3.84 -6.91 8.29
CA SER A 118 4.21 -6.88 9.70
C SER A 118 5.51 -6.09 9.84
N ILE A 119 5.51 -5.08 10.68
CA ILE A 119 6.58 -4.09 10.79
C ILE A 119 6.97 -3.82 12.23
N LEU A 120 8.19 -3.31 12.40
CA LEU A 120 8.68 -2.73 13.65
C LEU A 120 8.78 -1.22 13.49
N VAL A 121 8.15 -0.48 14.39
CA VAL A 121 8.18 0.97 14.41
C VAL A 121 9.18 1.43 15.46
N LYS A 122 10.23 2.08 14.98
CA LYS A 122 11.23 2.71 15.84
C LYS A 122 10.71 4.06 16.32
N THR A 123 10.65 4.22 17.64
CA THR A 123 10.26 5.48 18.28
C THR A 123 11.42 6.06 19.08
N ARG A 124 11.52 7.38 19.10
CA ARG A 124 12.36 8.13 20.02
C ARG A 124 11.49 9.10 20.80
N GLU A 125 11.63 9.06 22.11
CA GLU A 125 10.90 9.95 23.01
C GLU A 125 9.39 9.98 22.71
N GLY A 126 8.83 8.77 22.42
CA GLY A 126 7.42 8.59 22.08
C GLY A 126 7.02 8.98 20.67
N ARG A 127 7.97 9.35 19.79
CA ARG A 127 7.70 9.74 18.39
C ARG A 127 8.16 8.68 17.41
N PRO A 128 7.29 8.13 16.56
CA PRO A 128 7.67 7.27 15.45
C PRO A 128 8.61 8.00 14.49
N ILE A 129 9.77 7.42 14.20
CA ILE A 129 10.80 8.02 13.33
C ILE A 129 11.21 7.15 12.16
N LYS A 130 11.02 5.83 12.26
CA LYS A 130 11.43 4.89 11.22
C LYS A 130 10.60 3.63 11.28
N ILE A 131 10.35 3.04 10.12
CA ILE A 131 9.74 1.72 9.98
C ILE A 131 10.81 0.73 9.54
N GLU A 132 10.78 -0.45 10.14
CA GLU A 132 11.67 -1.57 9.84
C GLU A 132 10.84 -2.84 9.61
N SER A 133 11.39 -3.80 8.89
CA SER A 133 10.76 -5.11 8.67
C SER A 133 10.70 -5.91 9.97
N ASN A 134 9.61 -6.63 10.21
CA ASN A 134 9.51 -7.57 11.32
C ASN A 134 9.96 -8.97 10.85
N ASN A 135 11.27 -9.22 10.89
CA ASN A 135 11.87 -10.45 10.37
C ASN A 135 11.48 -11.72 11.16
N ASP A 136 10.88 -11.56 12.33
CA ASP A 136 10.38 -12.70 13.13
C ASP A 136 9.06 -13.24 12.55
N ALA A 137 8.32 -12.43 11.81
CA ALA A 137 7.16 -12.88 11.04
C ALA A 137 7.64 -13.67 9.80
N SER A 138 7.11 -14.85 9.57
CA SER A 138 7.54 -15.73 8.47
C SER A 138 7.00 -15.29 7.09
N ASP A 139 5.87 -14.60 7.07
CA ASP A 139 5.20 -14.11 5.88
C ASP A 139 4.83 -12.63 6.09
N PHE A 140 4.74 -11.86 5.01
CA PHE A 140 4.48 -10.42 5.07
C PHE A 140 5.45 -9.66 6.00
N CYS A 141 6.68 -10.09 6.05
CA CYS A 141 7.70 -9.54 6.95
C CYS A 141 8.55 -8.45 6.30
N SER A 142 8.46 -8.21 5.00
CA SER A 142 9.27 -7.20 4.33
C SER A 142 8.51 -5.86 4.22
N ALA A 143 9.21 -4.77 4.51
CA ALA A 143 8.73 -3.41 4.34
C ALA A 143 9.31 -2.85 3.02
N ASN A 144 8.46 -2.58 2.05
CA ASN A 144 8.84 -1.94 0.80
C ASN A 144 9.05 -0.41 0.97
N ALA A 145 9.41 0.29 -0.09
CA ALA A 145 9.70 1.72 -0.06
C ALA A 145 8.51 2.56 0.44
N ARG A 146 7.27 2.23 0.04
CA ARG A 146 6.05 2.93 0.49
C ARG A 146 5.82 2.71 1.98
N VAL A 147 5.96 1.47 2.44
CA VAL A 147 5.83 1.13 3.87
C VAL A 147 6.87 1.89 4.70
N HIS A 148 8.13 1.95 4.26
CA HIS A 148 9.15 2.77 4.94
C HIS A 148 8.79 4.25 4.95
N ALA A 149 8.25 4.79 3.85
CA ALA A 149 7.87 6.19 3.74
C ALA A 149 6.58 6.54 4.52
N SER A 150 5.76 5.56 4.87
CA SER A 150 4.44 5.80 5.49
C SER A 150 4.50 6.54 6.83
N VAL A 151 5.63 6.49 7.55
CA VAL A 151 5.83 7.29 8.77
C VAL A 151 5.74 8.79 8.51
N LEU A 152 6.06 9.25 7.29
CA LEU A 152 6.01 10.67 6.94
C LEU A 152 4.58 11.21 6.89
N SER A 153 3.62 10.38 6.47
CA SER A 153 2.21 10.77 6.41
C SER A 153 1.58 11.01 7.79
N LEU A 154 2.18 10.45 8.86
CA LEU A 154 1.77 10.75 10.24
C LEU A 154 1.91 12.26 10.56
N TYR A 155 2.97 12.89 10.05
CA TYR A 155 3.33 14.28 10.33
C TYR A 155 2.90 15.25 9.23
N ASP A 156 2.07 14.81 8.28
CA ASP A 156 1.59 15.67 7.20
C ASP A 156 0.66 16.77 7.75
N THR A 157 1.02 18.02 7.47
CA THR A 157 0.27 19.21 7.91
C THR A 157 -1.09 19.36 7.23
N LYS A 158 -1.34 18.63 6.13
CA LYS A 158 -2.62 18.64 5.41
C LYS A 158 -3.63 17.61 5.96
N ARG A 159 -3.31 16.94 7.06
CA ARG A 159 -4.25 16.01 7.70
C ARG A 159 -5.46 16.77 8.25
N ILE A 160 -6.64 16.16 8.13
CA ILE A 160 -7.87 16.66 8.74
C ILE A 160 -7.73 16.51 10.26
N GLN A 161 -7.92 17.61 10.99
CA GLN A 161 -7.67 17.67 12.43
C GLN A 161 -8.91 17.41 13.27
N THR A 162 -10.09 17.72 12.72
CA THR A 162 -11.39 17.58 13.38
C THR A 162 -12.42 17.05 12.40
N PRO A 163 -13.51 16.41 12.86
CA PRO A 163 -14.61 16.05 11.97
C PRO A 163 -15.29 17.31 11.41
N LYS A 164 -15.93 17.18 10.24
CA LYS A 164 -16.67 18.28 9.60
C LYS A 164 -18.12 17.89 9.30
N VAL A 165 -19.02 18.81 9.54
CA VAL A 165 -20.43 18.73 9.19
C VAL A 165 -20.73 19.84 8.16
N ARG A 166 -21.13 19.45 6.95
CA ARG A 166 -21.44 20.38 5.85
C ARG A 166 -20.34 21.43 5.61
N GLY A 167 -19.08 20.98 5.63
CA GLY A 167 -17.89 21.80 5.40
C GLY A 167 -17.40 22.62 6.58
N GLN A 168 -18.08 22.58 7.73
CA GLN A 168 -17.68 23.29 8.96
C GLN A 168 -17.08 22.32 9.97
N ASP A 169 -16.03 22.74 10.67
CA ASP A 169 -15.44 21.98 11.76
C ASP A 169 -16.49 21.73 12.86
N SER A 170 -16.53 20.52 13.39
CA SER A 170 -17.57 20.07 14.31
C SER A 170 -17.01 19.16 15.41
N SER A 171 -17.86 18.77 16.34
CA SER A 171 -17.58 17.77 17.35
C SER A 171 -17.97 16.35 16.86
N TRP A 172 -17.39 15.32 17.48
CA TRP A 172 -17.78 13.94 17.20
C TRP A 172 -19.22 13.62 17.60
N ASP A 173 -19.73 14.25 18.67
CA ASP A 173 -21.11 14.06 19.12
C ASP A 173 -22.11 14.68 18.14
N GLU A 174 -21.81 15.86 17.61
CA GLU A 174 -22.61 16.52 16.59
C GLU A 174 -22.58 15.71 15.28
N LEU A 175 -21.38 15.35 14.77
CA LEU A 175 -21.24 14.52 13.57
C LEU A 175 -22.07 13.23 13.70
N LYS A 176 -21.94 12.52 14.82
CA LYS A 176 -22.66 11.27 15.05
C LYS A 176 -24.17 11.48 15.07
N SER A 177 -24.64 12.55 15.71
CA SER A 177 -26.07 12.87 15.81
C SER A 177 -26.68 13.16 14.45
N GLU A 178 -26.01 13.99 13.65
CA GLU A 178 -26.42 14.35 12.29
C GLU A 178 -26.38 13.12 11.35
N VAL A 179 -25.31 12.33 11.39
CA VAL A 179 -25.18 11.08 10.61
C VAL A 179 -26.29 10.09 10.95
N LEU A 180 -26.61 9.90 12.25
CA LEU A 180 -27.71 9.02 12.66
C LEU A 180 -29.06 9.54 12.21
N LEU A 181 -29.26 10.85 12.22
CA LEU A 181 -30.50 11.48 11.79
C LEU A 181 -30.74 11.25 10.29
N ASP A 182 -29.74 11.55 9.45
CA ASP A 182 -29.82 11.40 8.00
C ASP A 182 -29.91 9.90 7.61
N LEU A 183 -29.10 9.04 8.23
CA LEU A 183 -29.13 7.58 7.96
C LEU A 183 -30.51 6.97 8.30
N ASN A 184 -31.11 7.37 9.41
CA ASN A 184 -32.46 6.92 9.79
C ASN A 184 -33.53 7.50 8.84
N ALA A 185 -33.36 8.72 8.34
CA ALA A 185 -34.28 9.32 7.37
C ALA A 185 -34.24 8.56 6.03
N VAL A 186 -33.04 8.21 5.54
CA VAL A 186 -32.84 7.39 4.34
C VAL A 186 -33.40 5.98 4.54
N SER A 187 -33.16 5.38 5.71
CA SER A 187 -33.67 4.05 6.04
C SER A 187 -35.20 3.98 6.07
N LYS A 188 -35.87 5.01 6.63
CA LYS A 188 -37.36 5.10 6.62
C LYS A 188 -37.93 5.19 5.20
N LYS A 189 -37.21 5.80 4.27
CA LYS A 189 -37.57 5.87 2.84
C LYS A 189 -37.22 4.59 2.08
N GLN A 190 -36.64 3.58 2.74
CA GLN A 190 -36.07 2.37 2.13
C GLN A 190 -34.98 2.69 1.07
N GLY A 191 -34.31 3.83 1.23
CA GLY A 191 -33.23 4.24 0.35
C GLY A 191 -31.98 3.37 0.53
N LYS A 192 -31.38 2.95 -0.57
CA LYS A 192 -30.14 2.17 -0.58
C LYS A 192 -28.96 3.03 -0.13
N VAL A 193 -28.20 2.58 0.85
CA VAL A 193 -26.93 3.18 1.28
C VAL A 193 -25.81 2.20 0.94
N VAL A 194 -24.73 2.69 0.33
CA VAL A 194 -23.54 1.88 0.07
C VAL A 194 -22.44 2.25 1.05
N LEU A 195 -21.91 1.24 1.74
CA LEU A 195 -20.65 1.32 2.47
C LEU A 195 -19.53 0.84 1.55
N LEU A 196 -18.72 1.77 1.08
CA LEU A 196 -17.61 1.50 0.16
C LEU A 196 -16.30 1.48 0.94
N THR A 197 -15.61 0.34 0.94
CA THR A 197 -14.33 0.16 1.65
C THR A 197 -13.34 -0.58 0.76
N GLN A 198 -12.05 -0.46 1.07
CA GLN A 198 -11.08 -1.44 0.57
C GLN A 198 -11.19 -2.77 1.34
N THR A 199 -10.50 -3.79 0.87
CA THR A 199 -10.32 -5.03 1.63
C THR A 199 -9.59 -4.72 2.94
N PHE A 200 -10.28 -4.86 4.08
CA PHE A 200 -9.65 -4.65 5.38
C PHE A 200 -8.73 -5.81 5.78
N ALA A 201 -8.96 -7.00 5.26
CA ALA A 201 -8.32 -8.23 5.73
C ALA A 201 -8.36 -8.36 7.28
N SER A 202 -9.42 -7.84 7.91
CA SER A 202 -9.60 -7.77 9.36
C SER A 202 -10.82 -8.58 9.79
N PRO A 203 -10.64 -9.68 10.51
CA PRO A 203 -11.77 -10.48 10.95
C PRO A 203 -12.68 -9.74 11.93
N THR A 204 -12.12 -8.88 12.80
CA THR A 204 -12.90 -8.10 13.76
C THR A 204 -13.66 -6.97 13.06
N THR A 205 -13.03 -6.24 12.13
CA THR A 205 -13.71 -5.19 11.35
C THR A 205 -14.84 -5.77 10.50
N ASN A 206 -14.60 -6.91 9.84
CA ASN A 206 -15.63 -7.59 9.04
C ASN A 206 -16.84 -8.00 9.89
N LYS A 207 -16.62 -8.41 11.15
CA LYS A 207 -17.70 -8.68 12.10
C LYS A 207 -18.48 -7.41 12.43
N ILE A 208 -17.78 -6.29 12.72
CA ILE A 208 -18.42 -5.00 13.04
C ILE A 208 -19.26 -4.51 11.85
N ILE A 209 -18.77 -4.66 10.61
CA ILE A 209 -19.55 -4.32 9.40
C ILE A 209 -20.81 -5.19 9.28
N LYS A 210 -20.71 -6.50 9.54
CA LYS A 210 -21.89 -7.38 9.58
C LYS A 210 -22.91 -6.95 10.63
N ASP A 211 -22.44 -6.56 11.81
CA ASP A 211 -23.31 -6.06 12.89
C ASP A 211 -23.98 -4.73 12.46
N LEU A 212 -23.27 -3.84 11.74
CA LEU A 212 -23.83 -2.61 11.18
C LEU A 212 -24.91 -2.89 10.14
N VAL A 213 -24.65 -3.77 9.16
CA VAL A 213 -25.62 -4.16 8.12
C VAL A 213 -26.83 -4.87 8.74
N THR A 214 -26.63 -5.64 9.81
CA THR A 214 -27.75 -6.26 10.55
C THR A 214 -28.64 -5.20 11.19
N LYS A 215 -28.07 -4.13 11.74
CA LYS A 215 -28.83 -3.01 12.34
C LYS A 215 -29.50 -2.13 11.29
N PHE A 216 -28.84 -1.90 10.16
CA PHE A 216 -29.31 -1.08 9.04
C PHE A 216 -29.34 -1.93 7.75
N PRO A 217 -30.41 -2.73 7.51
CA PRO A 217 -30.46 -3.65 6.37
C PRO A 217 -30.46 -2.99 4.99
N ASN A 218 -30.66 -1.67 4.93
CA ASN A 218 -30.56 -0.88 3.71
C ASN A 218 -29.11 -0.48 3.37
N ILE A 219 -28.13 -0.84 4.22
CA ILE A 219 -26.71 -0.66 3.92
C ILE A 219 -26.20 -1.91 3.19
N GLU A 220 -25.66 -1.71 2.01
CA GLU A 220 -24.90 -2.71 1.27
C GLU A 220 -23.41 -2.43 1.37
N HIS A 221 -22.61 -3.43 1.72
CA HIS A 221 -21.16 -3.32 1.79
C HIS A 221 -20.55 -3.75 0.46
N ILE A 222 -19.83 -2.84 -0.19
CA ILE A 222 -19.13 -3.09 -1.46
C ILE A 222 -17.63 -2.82 -1.25
N ILE A 223 -16.80 -3.68 -1.83
CA ILE A 223 -15.34 -3.57 -1.73
C ILE A 223 -14.80 -2.97 -3.02
N LEU A 224 -14.00 -1.91 -2.88
CA LEU A 224 -13.26 -1.24 -3.94
C LEU A 224 -11.77 -1.28 -3.61
N ASP A 225 -11.06 -2.27 -4.13
CA ASP A 225 -9.62 -2.35 -4.00
C ASP A 225 -8.93 -1.47 -5.04
N THR A 226 -7.94 -0.68 -4.63
CA THR A 226 -7.23 0.25 -5.52
C THR A 226 -6.47 -0.48 -6.63
N VAL A 227 -5.93 -1.66 -6.32
CA VAL A 227 -5.35 -2.60 -7.28
C VAL A 227 -6.14 -3.91 -7.18
N PRO A 228 -7.23 -4.05 -7.93
CA PRO A 228 -8.13 -5.19 -7.82
C PRO A 228 -7.50 -6.46 -8.37
N SER A 229 -8.05 -7.60 -7.92
CA SER A 229 -7.81 -8.93 -8.47
C SER A 229 -9.15 -9.66 -8.61
N SER A 230 -10.17 -8.93 -9.10
CA SER A 230 -11.60 -9.31 -9.01
C SER A 230 -11.89 -10.67 -9.61
N TYR A 231 -11.36 -10.93 -10.79
CA TYR A 231 -11.59 -12.22 -11.46
C TYR A 231 -10.72 -13.35 -10.89
N ALA A 232 -9.57 -13.03 -10.28
CA ALA A 232 -8.80 -14.04 -9.54
C ALA A 232 -9.53 -14.47 -8.25
N VAL A 233 -10.16 -13.52 -7.55
CA VAL A 233 -11.03 -13.81 -6.38
C VAL A 233 -12.25 -14.62 -6.79
N GLU A 234 -12.91 -14.26 -7.89
CA GLU A 234 -14.07 -14.99 -8.41
C GLU A 234 -13.71 -16.42 -8.81
N SER A 235 -12.62 -16.60 -9.57
CA SER A 235 -12.13 -17.94 -9.96
C SER A 235 -11.73 -18.77 -8.75
N PHE A 236 -11.10 -18.15 -7.75
CA PHE A 236 -10.78 -18.83 -6.49
C PHE A 236 -12.05 -19.26 -5.74
N LYS A 237 -13.05 -18.39 -5.64
CA LYS A 237 -14.35 -18.69 -5.01
C LYS A 237 -15.05 -19.86 -5.72
N ASP A 238 -15.02 -19.86 -7.05
CA ASP A 238 -15.60 -20.95 -7.85
C ASP A 238 -14.88 -22.28 -7.61
N ALA A 239 -13.56 -22.27 -7.49
CA ALA A 239 -12.74 -23.46 -7.32
C ALA A 239 -12.69 -23.99 -5.89
N TYR A 240 -12.76 -23.12 -4.87
CA TYR A 240 -12.54 -23.49 -3.48
C TYR A 240 -13.74 -23.23 -2.56
N GLY A 241 -14.78 -22.51 -3.02
CA GLY A 241 -16.04 -22.30 -2.31
C GLY A 241 -16.09 -21.13 -1.33
N PHE A 242 -15.05 -20.30 -1.26
CA PHE A 242 -15.01 -19.08 -0.44
C PHE A 242 -14.13 -18.01 -1.08
N GLU A 243 -14.27 -16.76 -0.64
CA GLU A 243 -13.51 -15.63 -1.18
C GLU A 243 -12.07 -15.62 -0.69
N GLY A 244 -11.12 -15.38 -1.62
CA GLY A 244 -9.71 -15.32 -1.36
C GLY A 244 -8.91 -15.41 -2.64
N LEU A 245 -7.60 -15.53 -2.52
CA LEU A 245 -6.66 -15.70 -3.61
C LEU A 245 -5.74 -16.90 -3.34
N VAL A 246 -5.20 -17.48 -4.40
CA VAL A 246 -4.11 -18.44 -4.25
C VAL A 246 -2.89 -17.72 -3.69
N ASP A 247 -2.28 -18.30 -2.68
CA ASP A 247 -0.97 -17.85 -2.20
C ASP A 247 0.14 -18.74 -2.77
N TYR A 248 1.27 -18.13 -3.10
CA TYR A 248 2.37 -18.78 -3.81
C TYR A 248 3.66 -18.78 -2.99
N ASP A 249 4.32 -19.92 -2.90
CA ASP A 249 5.66 -20.05 -2.34
C ASP A 249 6.68 -20.32 -3.45
N PHE A 250 7.21 -19.27 -4.04
CA PHE A 250 8.19 -19.35 -5.13
C PHE A 250 9.50 -20.05 -4.71
N SER A 251 9.78 -20.18 -3.41
CA SER A 251 10.94 -20.94 -2.92
C SER A 251 10.88 -22.44 -3.25
N LYS A 252 9.68 -22.96 -3.54
CA LYS A 252 9.44 -24.35 -3.90
C LYS A 252 9.46 -24.60 -5.43
N SER A 253 9.68 -23.56 -6.23
CA SER A 253 9.66 -23.64 -7.69
C SER A 253 11.06 -23.58 -8.28
N ASP A 254 11.38 -24.54 -9.15
CA ASP A 254 12.58 -24.54 -9.96
C ASP A 254 12.35 -23.86 -11.34
N PHE A 255 11.07 -23.70 -11.74
CA PHE A 255 10.68 -23.05 -13.00
C PHE A 255 9.42 -22.20 -12.79
N ILE A 256 9.51 -20.92 -13.10
CA ILE A 256 8.45 -19.93 -12.92
C ILE A 256 8.05 -19.38 -14.28
N VAL A 257 6.78 -19.44 -14.62
CA VAL A 257 6.20 -18.74 -15.77
C VAL A 257 5.22 -17.69 -15.25
N SER A 258 5.46 -16.45 -15.58
CA SER A 258 4.61 -15.34 -15.19
C SER A 258 4.10 -14.61 -16.43
N VAL A 259 2.79 -14.34 -16.43
CA VAL A 259 2.11 -13.58 -17.48
C VAL A 259 1.49 -12.36 -16.82
N ASP A 260 2.11 -11.20 -16.98
CA ASP A 260 1.70 -9.91 -16.43
C ASP A 260 1.61 -9.83 -14.89
N ALA A 261 2.15 -10.79 -14.15
CA ALA A 261 2.14 -10.74 -12.70
C ALA A 261 3.41 -10.07 -12.16
N ASP A 262 3.29 -8.83 -11.69
CA ASP A 262 4.38 -8.11 -11.01
C ASP A 262 4.44 -8.47 -9.52
N PHE A 263 4.79 -9.73 -9.22
CA PHE A 263 4.80 -10.25 -7.85
C PHE A 263 5.96 -9.73 -6.99
N LEU A 264 6.95 -9.04 -7.56
CA LEU A 264 7.94 -8.26 -6.80
C LEU A 264 7.48 -6.83 -6.54
N GLY A 265 6.37 -6.41 -7.14
CA GLY A 265 5.68 -5.14 -6.94
C GLY A 265 4.39 -5.30 -6.14
N ASP A 266 3.29 -4.81 -6.72
CA ASP A 266 2.00 -4.65 -6.02
C ASP A 266 1.02 -5.82 -6.19
N TRP A 267 1.37 -6.81 -7.01
CA TRP A 267 0.48 -7.91 -7.34
C TRP A 267 -0.04 -8.62 -6.08
N GLN A 268 -1.36 -8.71 -5.95
CA GLN A 268 -2.06 -9.35 -4.83
C GLN A 268 -1.63 -8.85 -3.44
N GLY A 269 -1.19 -7.58 -3.32
CA GLY A 269 -0.75 -6.99 -2.06
C GLY A 269 0.69 -7.31 -1.64
N GLY A 270 1.53 -7.76 -2.58
CA GLY A 270 2.97 -7.94 -2.37
C GLY A 270 3.36 -9.10 -1.44
N GLY A 271 4.58 -9.07 -0.92
CA GLY A 271 5.07 -10.05 0.08
C GLY A 271 5.59 -11.36 -0.51
N TYR A 272 5.86 -11.42 -1.81
CA TYR A 272 6.43 -12.60 -2.48
C TYR A 272 7.95 -12.54 -2.67
N ASP A 273 8.55 -11.37 -2.48
CA ASP A 273 9.95 -11.06 -2.72
C ASP A 273 10.90 -11.98 -1.95
N THR A 274 10.68 -12.17 -0.66
CA THR A 274 11.54 -13.00 0.21
C THR A 274 11.61 -14.45 -0.26
N LYS A 275 10.46 -15.03 -0.64
CA LYS A 275 10.36 -16.40 -1.11
C LYS A 275 10.94 -16.56 -2.52
N TYR A 276 10.76 -15.58 -3.40
CA TYR A 276 11.36 -15.57 -4.71
C TYR A 276 12.89 -15.51 -4.63
N VAL A 277 13.42 -14.56 -3.85
CA VAL A 277 14.87 -14.37 -3.68
C VAL A 277 15.53 -15.59 -3.05
N SER A 278 14.87 -16.26 -2.09
CA SER A 278 15.44 -17.42 -1.40
C SER A 278 15.83 -18.58 -2.34
N ASN A 279 15.17 -18.71 -3.49
CA ASN A 279 15.47 -19.72 -4.51
C ASN A 279 16.25 -19.15 -5.72
N ARG A 280 16.67 -17.89 -5.65
CA ARG A 280 17.45 -17.21 -6.70
C ARG A 280 18.85 -16.84 -6.24
N VAL A 281 19.10 -16.83 -4.94
CA VAL A 281 20.41 -16.57 -4.35
C VAL A 281 21.06 -17.90 -3.97
N PRO A 282 22.24 -18.25 -4.52
CA PRO A 282 22.94 -19.47 -4.14
C PRO A 282 23.22 -19.49 -2.63
N ASP A 283 22.85 -20.57 -1.96
CA ASP A 283 23.22 -20.76 -0.56
C ASP A 283 24.74 -20.98 -0.45
N ARG A 284 25.42 -19.96 0.07
CA ARG A 284 26.88 -19.99 0.27
C ARG A 284 27.34 -21.11 1.22
N LYS A 285 26.47 -21.57 2.12
CA LYS A 285 26.78 -22.64 3.10
C LYS A 285 26.68 -24.02 2.46
N ASN A 286 25.74 -24.24 1.60
CA ASN A 286 25.45 -25.58 1.06
C ASN A 286 26.00 -25.86 -0.34
N ARG A 287 26.55 -24.85 -1.03
CA ARG A 287 27.11 -24.93 -2.41
C ARG A 287 26.23 -25.66 -3.45
N LYS A 288 25.00 -26.00 -3.12
CA LYS A 288 23.99 -26.61 -4.00
C LYS A 288 23.06 -25.55 -4.56
N GLY A 289 23.63 -24.40 -4.93
CA GLY A 289 22.86 -23.29 -5.49
C GLY A 289 22.21 -23.68 -6.80
N ARG A 290 20.97 -24.14 -6.72
CA ARG A 290 20.11 -24.30 -7.88
C ARG A 290 19.22 -23.06 -7.94
N MET A 291 19.45 -22.25 -8.96
CA MET A 291 18.64 -21.06 -9.18
C MET A 291 17.39 -21.45 -9.97
N SER A 292 16.21 -20.99 -9.52
CA SER A 292 14.97 -21.12 -10.29
C SER A 292 15.10 -20.36 -11.61
N LYS A 293 14.53 -20.91 -12.69
CA LYS A 293 14.46 -20.21 -13.98
C LYS A 293 13.12 -19.51 -14.11
N HIS A 294 13.13 -18.25 -14.49
CA HIS A 294 11.95 -17.40 -14.58
C HIS A 294 11.76 -16.86 -16.01
N VAL A 295 10.58 -17.09 -16.56
CA VAL A 295 10.11 -16.55 -17.85
C VAL A 295 8.96 -15.59 -17.57
N GLN A 296 9.10 -14.35 -18.02
CA GLN A 296 8.10 -13.28 -17.86
C GLN A 296 7.56 -12.82 -19.21
N PHE A 297 6.24 -12.86 -19.37
CA PHE A 297 5.51 -12.23 -20.49
C PHE A 297 4.79 -11.02 -19.95
N GLU A 298 5.11 -9.82 -20.45
CA GLU A 298 4.54 -8.57 -19.94
C GLU A 298 4.53 -7.45 -20.96
N SER A 299 3.67 -6.44 -20.78
CA SER A 299 3.62 -5.28 -21.67
C SER A 299 4.68 -4.24 -21.30
N ASN A 300 4.72 -3.85 -20.05
CA ASN A 300 5.71 -2.92 -19.51
C ASN A 300 6.82 -3.69 -18.81
N MET A 301 8.02 -3.11 -18.75
CA MET A 301 9.08 -3.67 -17.94
C MET A 301 8.80 -3.39 -16.45
N THR A 302 8.32 -4.44 -15.77
CA THR A 302 8.07 -4.39 -14.32
C THR A 302 9.32 -4.74 -13.52
N LEU A 303 9.25 -4.59 -12.20
CA LEU A 303 10.33 -5.06 -11.31
C LEU A 303 10.53 -6.57 -11.44
N THR A 304 9.44 -7.32 -11.58
CA THR A 304 9.47 -8.77 -11.80
C THR A 304 10.11 -9.13 -13.14
N GLY A 305 9.75 -8.43 -14.22
CA GLY A 305 10.32 -8.65 -15.54
C GLY A 305 11.79 -8.28 -15.63
N ALA A 306 12.23 -7.24 -14.91
CA ALA A 306 13.65 -6.85 -14.83
C ALA A 306 14.52 -7.92 -14.15
N ASN A 307 13.92 -8.78 -13.31
CA ASN A 307 14.58 -9.88 -12.60
C ASN A 307 14.38 -11.25 -13.28
N ALA A 308 13.64 -11.32 -14.39
CA ALA A 308 13.43 -12.56 -15.12
C ALA A 308 14.68 -13.00 -15.92
N ASP A 309 14.87 -14.31 -16.10
CA ASP A 309 15.92 -14.84 -16.97
C ASP A 309 15.58 -14.67 -18.45
N ILE A 310 14.29 -14.73 -18.76
CA ILE A 310 13.76 -14.49 -20.11
C ILE A 310 12.54 -13.57 -19.95
N ARG A 311 12.64 -12.39 -20.54
CA ARG A 311 11.54 -11.42 -20.62
C ARG A 311 11.07 -11.32 -22.06
N VAL A 312 9.77 -11.50 -22.27
CA VAL A 312 9.13 -11.44 -23.57
C VAL A 312 8.09 -10.33 -23.58
N PRO A 313 8.33 -9.23 -24.31
CA PRO A 313 7.33 -8.18 -24.49
C PRO A 313 6.10 -8.69 -25.23
N ALA A 314 4.92 -8.47 -24.68
CA ALA A 314 3.66 -8.88 -25.30
C ALA A 314 2.52 -7.96 -24.84
N THR A 315 1.65 -7.58 -25.78
CA THR A 315 0.43 -6.84 -25.44
C THR A 315 -0.55 -7.72 -24.66
N PRO A 316 -1.51 -7.15 -23.89
CA PRO A 316 -2.48 -7.96 -23.12
C PRO A 316 -3.23 -9.00 -23.97
N THR A 317 -3.57 -8.66 -25.23
CA THR A 317 -4.21 -9.63 -26.16
C THR A 317 -3.26 -10.77 -26.54
N GLU A 318 -1.98 -10.47 -26.75
CA GLU A 318 -0.97 -11.49 -27.06
C GLU A 318 -0.68 -12.35 -25.84
N GLN A 319 -0.61 -11.79 -24.66
CA GLN A 319 -0.45 -12.52 -23.40
C GLN A 319 -1.54 -13.58 -23.21
N LYS A 320 -2.80 -13.24 -23.48
CA LYS A 320 -3.93 -14.20 -23.46
C LYS A 320 -3.72 -15.35 -24.47
N LYS A 321 -3.27 -15.02 -25.68
CA LYS A 321 -2.98 -16.03 -26.71
C LYS A 321 -1.80 -16.92 -26.33
N ILE A 322 -0.72 -16.34 -25.79
CA ILE A 322 0.47 -17.04 -25.32
C ILE A 322 0.07 -18.01 -24.18
N LEU A 323 -0.70 -17.55 -23.22
CA LEU A 323 -1.17 -18.40 -22.12
C LEU A 323 -2.02 -19.56 -22.62
N SER A 324 -2.98 -19.28 -23.51
CA SER A 324 -3.82 -20.32 -24.11
C SER A 324 -3.02 -21.33 -24.94
N TYR A 325 -1.95 -20.87 -25.60
CA TYR A 325 -1.00 -21.77 -26.30
C TYR A 325 -0.24 -22.65 -25.30
N ILE A 326 0.34 -22.06 -24.24
CA ILE A 326 1.06 -22.79 -23.18
C ILE A 326 0.14 -23.84 -22.55
N TYR A 327 -1.09 -23.46 -22.24
CA TYR A 327 -2.10 -24.37 -21.68
C TYR A 327 -2.33 -25.58 -22.62
N SER A 328 -2.57 -25.30 -23.90
CA SER A 328 -2.82 -26.37 -24.89
C SER A 328 -1.62 -27.32 -25.02
N GLU A 329 -0.40 -26.79 -25.08
CA GLU A 329 0.82 -27.56 -25.16
C GLU A 329 1.04 -28.46 -23.93
N VAL A 330 0.81 -27.92 -22.73
CA VAL A 330 0.99 -28.69 -21.48
C VAL A 330 -0.07 -29.77 -21.33
N LYS A 331 -1.32 -29.49 -21.72
CA LYS A 331 -2.43 -30.46 -21.69
C LYS A 331 -2.42 -31.45 -22.88
N GLY A 332 -1.54 -31.27 -23.87
CA GLY A 332 -1.53 -32.12 -25.06
C GLY A 332 -2.71 -31.89 -26.00
N LEU A 333 -3.28 -30.68 -26.01
CA LEU A 333 -4.42 -30.28 -26.85
C LEU A 333 -3.90 -29.69 -28.19
N ASN A 334 -4.65 -29.90 -29.26
CA ASN A 334 -4.35 -29.27 -30.53
C ASN A 334 -4.67 -27.79 -30.52
N SER A 335 -3.63 -26.94 -30.52
CA SER A 335 -3.79 -25.49 -30.52
C SER A 335 -3.93 -24.94 -31.95
N LYS A 336 -4.99 -24.18 -32.22
CA LYS A 336 -5.16 -23.38 -33.47
C LYS A 336 -4.72 -21.93 -33.29
N ILE A 337 -4.08 -21.60 -32.18
CA ILE A 337 -3.72 -20.22 -31.82
C ILE A 337 -2.55 -19.78 -32.68
N LYS A 338 -2.73 -18.63 -33.34
CA LYS A 338 -1.70 -17.99 -34.16
C LYS A 338 -0.87 -17.05 -33.29
N LEU A 339 0.41 -17.31 -33.19
CA LEU A 339 1.43 -16.48 -32.54
C LEU A 339 2.49 -16.09 -33.58
N SER A 340 3.22 -15.01 -33.34
CA SER A 340 4.43 -14.73 -34.11
C SER A 340 5.48 -15.84 -33.91
N PRO A 341 6.45 -16.02 -34.82
CA PRO A 341 7.51 -17.05 -34.66
C PRO A 341 8.23 -16.94 -33.32
N GLU A 342 8.60 -15.72 -32.91
CA GLU A 342 9.29 -15.44 -31.64
C GLU A 342 8.40 -15.76 -30.42
N GLN A 343 7.14 -15.30 -30.43
CA GLN A 343 6.19 -15.58 -29.36
C GLN A 343 5.94 -17.09 -29.23
N LYS A 344 5.83 -17.79 -30.36
CA LYS A 344 5.63 -19.25 -30.37
C LYS A 344 6.83 -20.00 -29.80
N GLU A 345 8.05 -19.57 -30.13
CA GLU A 345 9.29 -20.17 -29.61
C GLU A 345 9.34 -20.00 -28.08
N ASN A 346 9.15 -18.79 -27.58
CA ASN A 346 9.19 -18.51 -26.15
C ASN A 346 8.02 -19.18 -25.38
N ALA A 347 6.82 -19.21 -25.95
CA ALA A 347 5.69 -19.90 -25.35
C ALA A 347 5.90 -21.43 -25.31
N LYS A 348 6.50 -21.99 -26.36
CA LYS A 348 6.88 -23.43 -26.39
C LYS A 348 7.96 -23.71 -25.35
N PHE A 349 8.99 -22.85 -25.25
CA PHE A 349 10.02 -22.98 -24.22
C PHE A 349 9.40 -22.99 -22.80
N ALA A 350 8.44 -22.09 -22.54
CA ALA A 350 7.73 -22.04 -21.27
C ALA A 350 6.91 -23.33 -21.02
N ALA A 351 6.17 -23.82 -22.03
CA ALA A 351 5.39 -25.05 -21.94
C ALA A 351 6.29 -26.29 -21.71
N ASP A 352 7.40 -26.39 -22.43
CA ASP A 352 8.35 -27.49 -22.28
C ASP A 352 9.03 -27.45 -20.90
N GLY A 353 9.33 -26.26 -20.39
CA GLY A 353 9.81 -26.05 -19.03
C GLY A 353 8.79 -26.52 -17.97
N ILE A 354 7.53 -26.14 -18.11
CA ILE A 354 6.45 -26.61 -17.21
C ILE A 354 6.35 -28.14 -17.23
N LYS A 355 6.35 -28.77 -18.41
CA LYS A 355 6.33 -30.25 -18.55
C LYS A 355 7.56 -30.89 -17.89
N LYS A 356 8.75 -30.34 -18.13
CA LYS A 356 10.03 -30.86 -17.62
C LYS A 356 10.13 -30.80 -16.09
N PHE A 357 9.72 -29.69 -15.49
CA PHE A 357 9.83 -29.48 -14.05
C PHE A 357 8.61 -30.01 -13.28
N GLY A 358 7.48 -30.22 -13.95
CA GLY A 358 6.27 -30.80 -13.36
C GLY A 358 5.83 -30.07 -12.10
N SER A 359 5.72 -30.78 -10.97
CA SER A 359 5.29 -30.17 -9.70
C SER A 359 6.20 -29.08 -9.14
N LYS A 360 7.42 -28.97 -9.64
CA LYS A 360 8.35 -27.88 -9.30
C LYS A 360 8.25 -26.69 -10.25
N ALA A 361 7.28 -26.67 -11.14
CA ALA A 361 6.93 -25.51 -11.92
C ALA A 361 5.74 -24.79 -11.30
N VAL A 362 5.63 -23.50 -11.57
CA VAL A 362 4.46 -22.68 -11.23
C VAL A 362 4.17 -21.72 -12.38
N ILE A 363 2.89 -21.51 -12.64
CA ILE A 363 2.44 -20.48 -13.56
C ILE A 363 1.52 -19.50 -12.83
N VAL A 364 1.75 -18.20 -13.05
CA VAL A 364 0.98 -17.12 -12.45
C VAL A 364 0.56 -16.10 -13.51
N SER A 365 -0.54 -15.39 -13.27
CA SER A 365 -0.97 -14.29 -14.13
C SER A 365 -1.50 -13.10 -13.36
N GLY A 366 -1.12 -11.90 -13.80
CA GLY A 366 -1.66 -10.62 -13.36
C GLY A 366 -2.85 -10.13 -14.20
N LEU A 367 -3.20 -10.83 -15.28
CA LEU A 367 -4.33 -10.45 -16.12
C LEU A 367 -5.65 -10.59 -15.35
N ASP A 368 -6.40 -9.50 -15.26
CA ASP A 368 -7.72 -9.50 -14.62
C ASP A 368 -8.79 -9.95 -15.63
N ASP A 369 -8.80 -11.26 -15.90
CA ASP A 369 -9.72 -11.94 -16.83
C ASP A 369 -10.06 -13.32 -16.26
N LYS A 370 -11.36 -13.60 -16.07
CA LYS A 370 -11.82 -14.81 -15.43
C LYS A 370 -11.33 -16.08 -16.13
N ASN A 371 -11.41 -16.12 -17.46
CA ASN A 371 -10.97 -17.30 -18.22
C ASN A 371 -9.47 -17.55 -18.04
N VAL A 372 -8.68 -16.47 -17.99
CA VAL A 372 -7.24 -16.56 -17.74
C VAL A 372 -6.98 -17.14 -16.34
N GLN A 373 -7.66 -16.63 -15.33
CA GLN A 373 -7.49 -17.09 -13.95
C GLN A 373 -7.93 -18.55 -13.77
N ASP A 374 -9.02 -18.95 -14.41
CA ASP A 374 -9.49 -20.34 -14.43
C ASP A 374 -8.44 -21.28 -15.07
N LEU A 375 -7.84 -20.87 -16.20
CA LEU A 375 -6.73 -21.63 -16.84
C LEU A 375 -5.51 -21.75 -15.93
N ILE A 376 -5.14 -20.69 -15.21
CA ILE A 376 -4.02 -20.72 -14.27
C ILE A 376 -4.27 -21.71 -13.14
N LEU A 377 -5.47 -21.69 -12.55
CA LEU A 377 -5.85 -22.60 -11.47
C LEU A 377 -5.81 -24.06 -11.96
N ASP A 378 -6.43 -24.34 -13.11
CA ASP A 378 -6.48 -25.69 -13.66
C ASP A 378 -5.08 -26.21 -14.04
N LEU A 379 -4.23 -25.36 -14.63
CA LEU A 379 -2.88 -25.75 -15.02
C LEU A 379 -1.98 -26.06 -13.82
N ASN A 380 -1.98 -25.19 -12.80
CA ASN A 380 -1.23 -25.45 -11.57
C ASN A 380 -1.72 -26.70 -10.83
N ASN A 381 -3.04 -26.94 -10.82
CA ASN A 381 -3.60 -28.16 -10.27
C ASN A 381 -3.20 -29.41 -11.10
N HIS A 382 -3.22 -29.31 -12.42
CA HIS A 382 -2.81 -30.39 -13.32
C HIS A 382 -1.38 -30.86 -13.08
N ILE A 383 -0.43 -29.91 -12.95
CA ILE A 383 0.97 -30.21 -12.66
C ILE A 383 1.23 -30.48 -11.17
N ARG A 384 0.23 -30.32 -10.31
CA ARG A 384 0.33 -30.45 -8.85
C ARG A 384 1.43 -29.57 -8.29
N SER A 385 1.45 -28.29 -8.65
CA SER A 385 2.50 -27.36 -8.28
C SER A 385 2.72 -27.30 -6.77
N LEU A 386 3.97 -27.52 -6.34
CA LEU A 386 4.36 -27.44 -4.93
C LEU A 386 4.40 -25.99 -4.41
N ALA A 387 4.40 -25.02 -5.33
CA ALA A 387 4.37 -23.61 -4.97
C ALA A 387 2.99 -23.12 -4.52
N ILE A 388 1.92 -23.87 -4.77
CA ILE A 388 0.59 -23.53 -4.29
C ILE A 388 0.51 -23.81 -2.79
N GLU A 389 0.27 -22.77 -2.01
CA GLU A 389 0.07 -22.88 -0.56
C GLU A 389 -1.32 -23.42 -0.22
N ASN A 390 -1.43 -24.11 0.90
CA ASN A 390 -2.69 -24.68 1.37
C ASN A 390 -3.59 -23.67 2.11
N SER A 391 -3.19 -22.41 2.20
CA SER A 391 -3.90 -21.34 2.86
C SER A 391 -4.21 -20.23 1.87
N ALA A 392 -5.44 -19.77 1.83
CA ALA A 392 -5.82 -18.65 0.98
C ALA A 392 -5.18 -17.35 1.43
N ARG A 393 -4.84 -16.49 0.48
CA ARG A 393 -4.46 -15.11 0.71
C ARG A 393 -5.73 -14.26 0.79
N LEU A 394 -5.80 -13.34 1.75
CA LEU A 394 -6.99 -12.54 2.05
C LEU A 394 -6.76 -11.03 1.88
N THR A 395 -5.71 -10.66 1.15
CA THR A 395 -5.34 -9.26 0.89
C THR A 395 -6.22 -8.56 -0.15
N ARG A 396 -7.00 -9.32 -0.89
CA ARG A 396 -7.99 -8.84 -1.87
C ARG A 396 -9.24 -9.70 -1.77
N THR A 397 -10.39 -9.03 -1.69
CA THR A 397 -11.69 -9.70 -1.61
C THR A 397 -12.75 -9.06 -2.51
N GLN A 398 -12.40 -7.98 -3.25
CA GLN A 398 -13.25 -7.48 -4.33
C GLN A 398 -13.48 -8.59 -5.35
N SER A 399 -14.74 -8.88 -5.68
CA SER A 399 -15.10 -10.02 -6.53
C SER A 399 -15.91 -9.58 -7.76
N GLY A 400 -15.61 -10.17 -8.91
CA GLY A 400 -16.37 -9.99 -10.13
C GLY A 400 -16.53 -8.52 -10.56
N ASN A 401 -17.79 -8.15 -10.90
CA ASN A 401 -18.14 -6.82 -11.41
C ASN A 401 -18.95 -5.96 -10.41
N GLU A 402 -18.84 -6.22 -9.12
CA GLU A 402 -19.60 -5.50 -8.09
C GLU A 402 -19.40 -3.99 -8.13
N VAL A 403 -18.18 -3.55 -8.43
CA VAL A 403 -17.84 -2.12 -8.55
C VAL A 403 -18.49 -1.50 -9.79
N ASP A 404 -18.55 -2.20 -10.91
CA ASP A 404 -19.20 -1.70 -12.13
C ASP A 404 -20.71 -1.54 -11.92
N VAL A 405 -21.31 -2.48 -11.19
CA VAL A 405 -22.74 -2.41 -10.79
C VAL A 405 -22.95 -1.19 -9.88
N PHE A 406 -22.09 -0.99 -8.88
CA PHE A 406 -22.13 0.16 -7.98
C PHE A 406 -22.05 1.49 -8.76
N ILE A 407 -21.07 1.64 -9.66
CA ILE A 407 -20.91 2.86 -10.46
C ILE A 407 -22.20 3.13 -11.26
N LYS A 408 -22.73 2.12 -11.93
CA LYS A 408 -23.95 2.25 -12.71
C LYS A 408 -25.15 2.66 -11.84
N GLU A 409 -25.34 2.04 -10.70
CA GLU A 409 -26.44 2.37 -9.78
C GLU A 409 -26.31 3.77 -9.17
N LEU A 410 -25.08 4.21 -8.89
CA LEU A 410 -24.80 5.55 -8.41
C LEU A 410 -25.17 6.59 -9.48
N LEU A 411 -24.73 6.38 -10.72
CA LEU A 411 -25.00 7.29 -11.85
C LEU A 411 -26.48 7.27 -12.28
N ASP A 412 -27.16 6.15 -12.13
CA ASP A 412 -28.62 6.01 -12.38
C ASP A 412 -29.49 6.63 -11.25
N GLY A 413 -28.89 7.15 -10.17
CA GLY A 413 -29.61 7.73 -9.04
C GLY A 413 -30.35 6.70 -8.16
N LYS A 414 -29.93 5.43 -8.17
CA LYS A 414 -30.54 4.34 -7.39
C LYS A 414 -29.98 4.26 -5.96
N ILE A 415 -28.90 4.98 -5.68
CA ILE A 415 -28.26 5.04 -4.37
C ILE A 415 -28.68 6.34 -3.70
N SER A 416 -29.16 6.25 -2.47
CA SER A 416 -29.59 7.40 -1.66
C SER A 416 -28.53 7.87 -0.68
N GLY A 417 -27.54 7.01 -0.36
CA GLY A 417 -26.45 7.37 0.53
C GLY A 417 -25.16 6.61 0.26
N LEU A 418 -24.03 7.24 0.62
CA LEU A 418 -22.69 6.67 0.46
C LEU A 418 -21.87 6.91 1.72
N ILE A 419 -21.18 5.86 2.15
CA ILE A 419 -20.14 5.91 3.19
C ILE A 419 -18.84 5.43 2.55
N THR A 420 -17.78 6.24 2.54
CA THR A 420 -16.46 5.85 2.06
C THR A 420 -15.46 5.77 3.20
N VAL A 421 -14.58 4.78 3.19
CA VAL A 421 -13.56 4.59 4.23
C VAL A 421 -12.18 4.49 3.60
N GLY A 422 -11.40 5.55 3.69
CA GLY A 422 -10.03 5.61 3.17
C GLY A 422 -9.96 5.48 1.64
N LEU A 423 -11.01 5.82 0.93
CA LEU A 423 -11.13 5.72 -0.52
C LEU A 423 -11.48 7.05 -1.17
N ASN A 424 -10.96 7.25 -2.37
CA ASN A 424 -11.25 8.42 -3.20
C ASN A 424 -11.78 7.97 -4.58
N PRO A 425 -13.04 7.47 -4.67
CA PRO A 425 -13.62 6.99 -5.93
C PRO A 425 -13.72 8.06 -7.01
N VAL A 426 -13.85 9.34 -6.66
CA VAL A 426 -13.83 10.45 -7.65
C VAL A 426 -12.50 10.50 -8.41
N TYR A 427 -11.39 10.24 -7.73
CA TYR A 427 -10.06 10.22 -8.35
C TYR A 427 -9.73 8.88 -9.01
N SER A 428 -10.08 7.77 -8.35
CA SER A 428 -9.61 6.44 -8.76
C SER A 428 -10.44 5.76 -9.84
N LEU A 429 -11.69 6.21 -10.08
CA LEU A 429 -12.58 5.63 -11.08
C LEU A 429 -12.64 6.47 -12.36
N SER A 430 -12.92 5.83 -13.49
CA SER A 430 -12.83 6.45 -14.83
C SER A 430 -13.82 7.58 -15.05
N GLU A 431 -14.99 7.58 -14.38
CA GLU A 431 -16.04 8.59 -14.55
C GLU A 431 -16.07 9.61 -13.41
N GLY A 432 -14.90 10.02 -12.90
CA GLY A 432 -14.74 10.82 -11.70
C GLY A 432 -15.64 12.04 -11.60
N GLU A 433 -15.76 12.88 -12.63
CA GLU A 433 -16.62 14.07 -12.61
C GLU A 433 -18.11 13.74 -12.49
N LYS A 434 -18.58 12.65 -13.14
CA LYS A 434 -19.97 12.21 -13.00
C LYS A 434 -20.22 11.65 -11.60
N ILE A 435 -19.27 10.87 -11.10
CA ILE A 435 -19.30 10.31 -9.72
C ILE A 435 -19.32 11.44 -8.70
N LYS A 436 -18.47 12.47 -8.87
CA LYS A 436 -18.44 13.66 -8.03
C LYS A 436 -19.79 14.33 -7.93
N LYS A 437 -20.43 14.57 -9.10
CA LYS A 437 -21.78 15.16 -9.17
C LYS A 437 -22.80 14.26 -8.48
N ALA A 438 -22.78 12.95 -8.77
CA ALA A 438 -23.72 12.00 -8.18
C ALA A 438 -23.60 11.97 -6.65
N ILE A 439 -22.37 12.01 -6.09
CA ILE A 439 -22.14 12.04 -4.64
C ILE A 439 -22.67 13.35 -4.02
N SER A 440 -22.49 14.50 -4.69
CA SER A 440 -23.00 15.78 -4.17
C SER A 440 -24.52 15.83 -4.10
N ASP A 441 -25.21 15.09 -4.96
CA ASP A 441 -26.68 15.04 -5.06
C ASP A 441 -27.32 14.01 -4.08
N LEU A 442 -26.51 13.18 -3.36
CA LEU A 442 -27.03 12.18 -2.43
C LEU A 442 -27.73 12.80 -1.22
N ASP A 443 -28.78 12.12 -0.73
CA ASP A 443 -29.45 12.47 0.54
C ASP A 443 -28.47 12.39 1.72
N PHE A 444 -27.56 11.41 1.70
CA PHE A 444 -26.58 11.13 2.74
C PHE A 444 -25.21 10.80 2.15
N SER A 445 -24.13 11.46 2.63
CA SER A 445 -22.75 11.11 2.25
C SER A 445 -21.79 11.36 3.39
N LEU A 446 -20.98 10.34 3.74
CA LEU A 446 -20.00 10.36 4.82
C LEU A 446 -18.67 9.81 4.30
N SER A 447 -17.59 10.56 4.48
CA SER A 447 -16.23 10.09 4.13
C SER A 447 -15.35 10.02 5.37
N PHE A 448 -14.77 8.84 5.63
CA PHE A 448 -13.66 8.68 6.56
C PHE A 448 -12.35 8.91 5.79
N SER A 449 -11.74 10.05 5.99
CA SER A 449 -10.51 10.43 5.28
C SER A 449 -9.50 11.07 6.21
N MET A 450 -8.22 10.81 5.94
CA MET A 450 -7.09 11.46 6.64
C MET A 450 -6.80 12.86 6.10
N LYS A 451 -7.13 13.08 4.81
CA LYS A 451 -6.92 14.34 4.08
C LYS A 451 -8.18 14.68 3.31
N GLU A 452 -8.38 15.97 3.08
CA GLU A 452 -9.43 16.41 2.18
C GLU A 452 -9.01 16.07 0.73
N ASP A 453 -9.84 15.29 0.05
CA ASP A 453 -9.65 14.83 -1.31
C ASP A 453 -10.90 15.12 -2.16
N GLU A 454 -10.88 14.74 -3.45
CA GLU A 454 -11.95 15.01 -4.40
C GLU A 454 -13.29 14.41 -3.97
N THR A 455 -13.28 13.26 -3.30
CA THR A 455 -14.50 12.62 -2.79
C THR A 455 -14.98 13.25 -1.50
N SER A 456 -14.10 13.39 -0.52
CA SER A 456 -14.47 13.94 0.79
C SER A 456 -14.93 15.39 0.70
N SER A 457 -14.37 16.18 -0.24
CA SER A 457 -14.74 17.59 -0.46
C SER A 457 -16.19 17.80 -0.89
N VAL A 458 -16.85 16.79 -1.44
CA VAL A 458 -18.27 16.85 -1.86
C VAL A 458 -19.21 16.08 -0.94
N CYS A 459 -18.67 15.40 0.07
CA CYS A 459 -19.49 14.72 1.08
C CYS A 459 -20.08 15.72 2.09
N LYS A 460 -21.31 15.42 2.56
CA LYS A 460 -21.96 16.21 3.64
C LYS A 460 -21.22 16.11 4.96
N TYR A 461 -20.61 14.96 5.22
CA TYR A 461 -19.92 14.64 6.47
C TYR A 461 -18.51 14.13 6.19
N ILE A 462 -17.54 14.66 6.92
CA ILE A 462 -16.16 14.18 6.90
C ILE A 462 -15.78 13.75 8.31
N ALA A 463 -15.52 12.48 8.47
CA ALA A 463 -14.97 11.89 9.67
C ALA A 463 -13.44 11.92 9.59
N ALA A 464 -12.78 12.68 10.46
CA ALA A 464 -11.34 12.79 10.52
C ALA A 464 -10.72 11.45 10.93
N ALA A 465 -10.12 10.73 9.99
CA ALA A 465 -9.53 9.42 10.23
C ALA A 465 -8.12 9.55 10.85
N PRO A 466 -7.76 8.72 11.84
CA PRO A 466 -6.42 8.66 12.40
C PRO A 466 -5.47 7.95 11.43
N HIS A 467 -4.18 8.17 11.62
CA HIS A 467 -3.14 7.40 10.96
C HIS A 467 -3.07 5.97 11.55
N TYR A 468 -2.62 4.97 10.77
CA TYR A 468 -2.55 3.60 11.26
C TYR A 468 -1.60 3.44 12.47
N LEU A 469 -0.58 4.30 12.62
CA LEU A 469 0.30 4.33 13.80
C LEU A 469 -0.36 4.93 15.06
N GLU A 470 -1.54 5.51 14.92
CA GLU A 470 -2.39 6.05 16.01
C GLU A 470 -3.56 5.12 16.35
N SER A 471 -3.67 3.97 15.65
CA SER A 471 -4.89 3.14 15.59
C SER A 471 -4.64 1.71 16.06
N TRP A 472 -5.65 1.10 16.65
CA TRP A 472 -5.71 -0.34 16.86
C TRP A 472 -6.22 -1.04 15.59
N GLY A 473 -5.77 -2.28 15.39
CA GLY A 473 -6.25 -3.11 14.30
C GLY A 473 -5.86 -4.57 14.46
N ASP A 474 -6.56 -5.42 13.75
CA ASP A 474 -6.17 -6.81 13.57
C ASP A 474 -6.32 -7.20 12.10
N TYR A 475 -5.44 -8.07 11.63
CA TYR A 475 -5.43 -8.51 10.25
C TYR A 475 -5.20 -10.01 10.14
N GLU A 476 -5.79 -10.59 9.10
CA GLU A 476 -5.53 -11.95 8.64
C GLU A 476 -5.20 -11.88 7.15
N PHE A 477 -3.94 -11.55 6.82
CA PHE A 477 -3.50 -11.40 5.42
C PHE A 477 -3.49 -12.72 4.65
N LYS A 478 -3.36 -13.79 5.38
CA LYS A 478 -3.41 -15.16 4.90
C LYS A 478 -4.11 -16.01 5.95
N GLU A 479 -4.93 -16.94 5.50
CA GLU A 479 -5.69 -17.82 6.34
C GLU A 479 -4.84 -18.50 7.42
N GLY A 480 -5.19 -18.26 8.68
CA GLY A 480 -4.45 -18.74 9.86
C GLY A 480 -3.23 -17.91 10.25
N GLN A 481 -2.94 -16.81 9.56
CA GLN A 481 -1.87 -15.88 9.92
C GLN A 481 -2.45 -14.54 10.33
N TYR A 482 -2.36 -14.25 11.61
CA TYR A 482 -2.95 -13.08 12.23
C TYR A 482 -1.88 -12.09 12.62
N PHE A 483 -2.16 -10.81 12.42
CA PHE A 483 -1.30 -9.69 12.76
C PHE A 483 -2.07 -8.70 13.61
N LEU A 484 -1.39 -8.11 14.60
CA LEU A 484 -1.95 -7.04 15.43
C LEU A 484 -1.33 -5.71 15.04
N ALA A 485 -2.18 -4.73 14.82
CA ALA A 485 -1.76 -3.33 14.78
C ALA A 485 -2.02 -2.70 16.14
N GLN A 486 -0.95 -2.18 16.76
CA GLN A 486 -1.03 -1.39 17.98
C GLN A 486 -0.59 0.04 17.71
N PRO A 487 -1.26 1.05 18.32
CA PRO A 487 -0.84 2.42 18.20
C PRO A 487 0.55 2.62 18.80
N THR A 488 1.42 3.32 18.08
CA THR A 488 2.78 3.64 18.54
C THR A 488 2.88 5.07 19.06
N ILE A 489 1.82 5.85 18.87
CA ILE A 489 1.66 7.21 19.36
C ILE A 489 0.17 7.45 19.63
N ARG A 490 -0.16 8.36 20.54
CA ARG A 490 -1.54 8.84 20.71
C ARG A 490 -1.94 9.66 19.49
N PRO A 491 -3.24 9.71 19.15
CA PRO A 491 -3.72 10.57 18.06
C PRO A 491 -3.20 12.00 18.21
N LEU A 492 -2.61 12.53 17.15
CA LEU A 492 -2.08 13.90 17.11
C LEU A 492 -3.20 14.95 17.00
N PHE A 493 -4.35 14.52 16.48
CA PHE A 493 -5.52 15.37 16.23
C PHE A 493 -6.78 14.74 16.82
N ASN A 494 -7.88 15.46 16.78
CA ASN A 494 -9.19 14.98 17.22
C ASN A 494 -9.83 14.03 16.20
N THR A 495 -9.22 12.84 16.05
CA THR A 495 -9.59 11.82 15.07
C THR A 495 -10.23 10.60 15.72
N MET A 496 -11.03 9.86 14.98
CA MET A 496 -11.67 8.62 15.43
C MET A 496 -11.60 7.54 14.34
N GLN A 497 -11.30 6.30 14.75
CA GLN A 497 -11.30 5.15 13.83
C GLN A 497 -12.73 4.86 13.34
N PHE A 498 -12.83 4.41 12.09
CA PHE A 498 -14.10 3.94 11.52
C PHE A 498 -14.78 2.91 12.42
N GLN A 499 -14.04 1.97 12.95
CA GLN A 499 -14.53 0.88 13.79
C GLN A 499 -15.15 1.41 15.10
N ASP A 500 -14.50 2.37 15.77
CA ASP A 500 -15.03 2.99 17.00
C ASP A 500 -16.29 3.80 16.71
N PHE A 501 -16.31 4.53 15.59
CA PHE A 501 -17.50 5.24 15.16
C PHE A 501 -18.68 4.29 14.92
N VAL A 502 -18.46 3.22 14.16
CA VAL A 502 -19.50 2.22 13.88
C VAL A 502 -19.99 1.55 15.17
N LEU A 503 -19.07 1.15 16.06
CA LEU A 503 -19.43 0.58 17.37
C LEU A 503 -20.32 1.54 18.16
N SER A 504 -20.03 2.83 18.14
CA SER A 504 -20.86 3.84 18.78
C SER A 504 -22.25 3.97 18.12
N VAL A 505 -22.31 3.88 16.78
CA VAL A 505 -23.56 3.93 16.01
C VAL A 505 -24.45 2.72 16.27
N ILE A 506 -23.85 1.52 16.39
CA ILE A 506 -24.62 0.31 16.72
C ILE A 506 -24.99 0.20 18.20
N GLY A 507 -24.45 1.10 19.05
CA GLY A 507 -24.76 1.13 20.49
C GLY A 507 -23.91 0.17 21.33
N SER A 508 -22.71 -0.19 20.88
CA SER A 508 -21.77 -1.00 21.65
C SER A 508 -21.23 -0.22 22.84
N SER A 509 -21.12 -0.91 23.98
CA SER A 509 -20.45 -0.38 25.18
C SER A 509 -18.93 -0.58 25.16
N LYS A 510 -18.39 -1.31 24.16
CA LYS A 510 -16.98 -1.60 24.01
C LYS A 510 -16.39 -0.74 22.90
N ASP A 511 -15.19 -0.25 23.12
CA ASP A 511 -14.35 0.32 22.08
C ASP A 511 -13.75 -0.78 21.16
N TYR A 512 -13.05 -0.35 20.12
CA TYR A 512 -12.48 -1.28 19.16
C TYR A 512 -11.37 -2.15 19.75
N TYR A 513 -10.53 -1.59 20.65
CA TYR A 513 -9.49 -2.38 21.34
C TYR A 513 -10.09 -3.53 22.16
N ALA A 514 -11.09 -3.22 22.98
CA ALA A 514 -11.76 -4.24 23.78
C ALA A 514 -12.47 -5.29 22.90
N THR A 515 -12.99 -4.86 21.75
CA THR A 515 -13.66 -5.73 20.76
C THR A 515 -12.65 -6.67 20.10
N ILE A 516 -11.48 -6.16 19.64
CA ILE A 516 -10.38 -7.00 19.12
C ILE A 516 -9.94 -8.02 20.16
N LYS A 517 -9.67 -7.55 21.37
CA LYS A 517 -9.18 -8.41 22.45
C LYS A 517 -10.16 -9.54 22.80
N ALA A 518 -11.47 -9.21 22.84
CA ALA A 518 -12.51 -10.19 23.07
C ALA A 518 -12.61 -11.19 21.91
N PHE A 519 -12.62 -10.71 20.67
CA PHE A 519 -12.66 -11.56 19.48
C PHE A 519 -11.45 -12.51 19.41
N TRP A 520 -10.26 -11.98 19.65
CA TRP A 520 -9.02 -12.77 19.61
C TRP A 520 -8.98 -13.83 20.72
N LYS A 521 -9.42 -13.48 21.93
CA LYS A 521 -9.51 -14.44 23.04
C LYS A 521 -10.43 -15.61 22.70
N GLN A 522 -11.53 -15.33 22.03
CA GLN A 522 -12.54 -16.34 21.69
C GLN A 522 -12.15 -17.18 20.47
N ASN A 523 -11.59 -16.55 19.40
CA ASN A 523 -11.49 -17.18 18.08
C ASN A 523 -10.06 -17.45 17.61
N VAL A 524 -9.05 -16.72 18.12
CA VAL A 524 -7.70 -16.73 17.55
C VAL A 524 -6.69 -17.35 18.51
N LEU A 525 -6.57 -16.85 19.76
CA LEU A 525 -5.44 -17.10 20.63
C LEU A 525 -5.27 -18.57 21.07
N ASN A 526 -6.34 -19.35 21.12
CA ASN A 526 -6.29 -20.76 21.52
C ASN A 526 -5.47 -20.99 22.80
N GLY A 527 -5.71 -20.16 23.84
CA GLY A 527 -5.02 -20.23 25.14
C GLY A 527 -3.69 -19.49 25.23
N ARG A 528 -3.19 -18.89 24.15
CA ARG A 528 -1.97 -18.06 24.20
C ARG A 528 -2.20 -16.72 24.88
N SER A 529 -1.13 -16.20 25.50
CA SER A 529 -1.15 -14.88 26.15
C SER A 529 -1.31 -13.76 25.12
N TRP A 530 -2.28 -12.88 25.36
CA TRP A 530 -2.49 -11.65 24.60
C TRP A 530 -1.23 -10.78 24.58
N ASN A 531 -0.61 -10.56 25.74
CA ASN A 531 0.56 -9.69 25.86
C ASN A 531 1.75 -10.22 25.05
N LYS A 532 1.93 -11.53 24.97
CA LYS A 532 3.00 -12.11 24.16
C LYS A 532 2.74 -11.88 22.66
N VAL A 533 1.52 -12.10 22.19
CA VAL A 533 1.19 -11.89 20.78
C VAL A 533 1.24 -10.40 20.42
N LEU A 534 0.84 -9.52 21.33
CA LEU A 534 0.97 -8.08 21.13
C LEU A 534 2.44 -7.64 21.04
N HIS A 535 3.31 -8.22 21.87
CA HIS A 535 4.75 -7.97 21.81
C HIS A 535 5.35 -8.43 20.47
N ASP A 536 4.98 -9.63 20.01
CA ASP A 536 5.50 -10.21 18.77
C ASP A 536 4.88 -9.57 17.52
N GLY A 537 3.67 -9.02 17.62
CA GLY A 537 2.89 -8.37 16.56
C GLY A 537 2.19 -9.36 15.63
N PHE A 538 2.37 -10.66 15.78
CA PHE A 538 1.77 -11.69 14.92
C PHE A 538 1.48 -12.99 15.68
N TYR A 539 0.59 -13.78 15.09
CA TYR A 539 0.26 -15.12 15.55
C TYR A 539 -0.05 -16.05 14.37
N LYS A 540 0.56 -17.22 14.35
CA LYS A 540 0.32 -18.25 13.35
C LYS A 540 -0.45 -19.41 13.97
N LYS A 541 -1.65 -19.66 13.47
CA LYS A 541 -2.49 -20.80 13.83
C LYS A 541 -2.17 -21.96 12.88
N SER A 542 -1.90 -23.14 13.39
CA SER A 542 -1.70 -24.32 12.55
C SER A 542 -2.98 -24.68 11.81
N LYS A 543 -2.95 -24.66 10.48
CA LYS A 543 -4.05 -25.12 9.65
C LYS A 543 -3.96 -26.65 9.52
N LYS A 544 -5.07 -27.35 9.75
CA LYS A 544 -5.15 -28.83 9.65
C LYS A 544 -5.66 -29.31 8.30
N GLU A 545 -6.41 -28.49 7.57
CA GLU A 545 -7.07 -28.91 6.32
C GLU A 545 -6.38 -28.29 5.10
N LYS A 546 -6.23 -29.10 4.05
CA LYS A 546 -5.75 -28.65 2.76
C LYS A 546 -6.89 -28.04 1.96
N LEU A 547 -6.58 -27.01 1.18
CA LEU A 547 -7.50 -26.51 0.16
C LEU A 547 -7.82 -27.64 -0.82
N LYS A 548 -9.11 -27.90 -1.03
CA LYS A 548 -9.58 -28.92 -1.99
C LYS A 548 -10.01 -28.19 -3.25
N PHE A 549 -9.24 -28.36 -4.31
CA PHE A 549 -9.62 -27.86 -5.63
C PHE A 549 -10.82 -28.66 -6.15
N ASN A 550 -11.90 -27.96 -6.45
CA ASN A 550 -13.12 -28.54 -7.03
C ASN A 550 -13.50 -27.71 -8.27
N PRO A 551 -12.96 -28.03 -9.45
CA PRO A 551 -13.33 -27.30 -10.66
C PRO A 551 -14.83 -27.48 -10.92
N LYS A 552 -15.55 -26.40 -11.15
CA LYS A 552 -16.90 -26.47 -11.72
C LYS A 552 -16.77 -27.17 -13.07
N LYS A 553 -17.55 -28.22 -13.30
CA LYS A 553 -17.61 -28.98 -14.57
C LYS A 553 -18.08 -28.10 -15.72
#